data_de6ecdcd475b2e927fac452745fa00e8
#
_entry.id   de6ecdcd475b2e927fac452745fa00e8
#
_cell.length_a   1.000
_cell.length_b   1.000
_cell.length_c   1.000
_cell.angle_alpha   90.00
_cell.angle_beta   90.00
_cell.angle_gamma   90.00
#
_symmetry.space_group_name_H-M   'P 1'
#
loop_
_entity.id
_entity.type
_entity.pdbx_description
1 polymer ?
#
loop_
_entity_poly.entity_id
_entity_poly.type
_entity_poly.pdbx_seq_one_letter_code
_entity_poly.pdbx_strand_id
1 'polypeptide(L)'
;FQAEDGIRDSSTSRGLGDVYKRQLSYHLNADKFGEYLRDNIAVPNGVHHIKGDVHNVIKTPEGDISAVTTLDGGAISADMFIDCTGFRSLLLEQHMGVKFKPFNNMLFNDRALATHVEYDDKETQMQPYTDCVALNNGWVYNIPMWNNIGTGYIYSSKYVSDADAEKEFREYLPESAKDCQFNSIKIKHGKHIHAWEKNVVGIGLAYGFLEPLESTGLMTTHENLLVLTDMLHCRDGHVTHHERLMFNYTCERMLEAMKNFVTLHYTMSLRDDSKYWKDATESVTFWQDWHEDTTEAAFAGLGDYRSLMDYNHKKMFNHELMGEGMIYVAA
;
A
#
# COMPACT_ATOMS: atom_id res chain seq x y z
N PHE A 1 9.05 15.56 18.28
CA PHE A 1 9.48 14.16 18.23
C PHE A 1 10.55 13.97 19.27
N GLN A 2 10.20 13.52 20.46
CA GLN A 2 11.16 12.92 21.38
C GLN A 2 11.08 11.41 21.12
N ALA A 3 12.12 10.87 20.49
CA ALA A 3 12.37 9.44 20.56
C ALA A 3 12.66 9.14 22.04
N GLU A 4 11.78 8.41 22.70
CA GLU A 4 12.04 7.99 24.07
C GLU A 4 13.27 7.11 24.11
N ASP A 5 14.21 7.45 24.98
CA ASP A 5 15.46 6.73 25.22
C ASP A 5 15.29 5.28 25.71
N GLY A 6 14.07 4.75 25.77
CA GLY A 6 13.73 3.42 26.28
C GLY A 6 14.17 2.22 25.42
N ILE A 7 14.63 2.44 24.19
CA ILE A 7 15.09 1.35 23.30
C ILE A 7 16.62 1.21 23.31
N ARG A 8 17.34 2.01 24.09
CA ARG A 8 18.81 2.08 24.05
C ARG A 8 19.55 1.01 24.82
N ASP A 9 18.90 0.16 25.60
CA ASP A 9 19.64 -0.76 26.46
C ASP A 9 19.20 -2.22 26.37
N SER A 10 19.68 -2.91 25.35
CA SER A 10 19.99 -4.33 25.48
C SER A 10 21.42 -4.57 25.01
N SER A 11 22.35 -4.46 25.94
CA SER A 11 23.78 -4.67 25.73
C SER A 11 24.20 -6.12 25.44
N THR A 12 23.27 -7.00 25.05
CA THR A 12 23.51 -8.43 24.91
C THR A 12 23.48 -8.99 23.48
N SER A 13 23.33 -8.14 22.45
CA SER A 13 23.37 -8.62 21.06
C SER A 13 24.47 -7.93 20.25
N ARG A 14 25.72 -8.30 20.50
CA ARG A 14 26.82 -8.02 19.57
C ARG A 14 26.79 -9.13 18.50
N GLY A 15 26.33 -8.80 17.31
CA GLY A 15 26.20 -9.72 16.19
C GLY A 15 25.11 -9.25 15.23
N LEU A 16 24.31 -10.12 14.74
CA LEU A 16 23.14 -9.85 13.85
C LEU A 16 22.20 -8.74 14.36
N GLY A 17 22.20 -8.45 15.67
CA GLY A 17 21.44 -7.37 16.29
C GLY A 17 21.75 -5.95 15.82
N ASP A 18 22.94 -5.68 15.30
CA ASP A 18 23.29 -4.31 14.85
C ASP A 18 22.67 -3.99 13.46
N VAL A 19 22.39 -4.98 12.65
CA VAL A 19 21.69 -4.80 11.38
C VAL A 19 20.19 -4.51 11.64
N TYR A 20 19.59 -5.19 12.60
CA TYR A 20 18.18 -4.99 12.97
C TYR A 20 17.93 -3.71 13.77
N LYS A 21 18.93 -3.17 14.48
CA LYS A 21 18.79 -1.90 15.24
C LYS A 21 18.55 -0.67 14.36
N ARG A 22 18.70 -0.76 13.05
CA ARG A 22 18.50 0.34 12.11
C ARG A 22 17.15 0.30 11.39
N GLN A 23 16.36 -0.76 11.57
CA GLN A 23 15.04 -0.90 10.97
C GLN A 23 13.97 -0.58 12.01
N LEU A 24 13.47 0.65 11.97
CA LEU A 24 12.37 1.12 12.81
C LEU A 24 11.14 1.34 11.95
N SER A 25 10.01 0.82 12.43
CA SER A 25 8.68 1.11 11.89
C SER A 25 7.92 1.99 12.87
N TYR A 26 6.98 2.76 12.36
CA TYR A 26 6.14 3.61 13.18
C TYR A 26 4.68 3.33 12.93
N HIS A 27 3.89 3.19 14.00
CA HIS A 27 2.46 3.35 13.91
C HIS A 27 2.14 4.84 14.04
N LEU A 28 1.48 5.40 13.07
CA LEU A 28 1.15 6.83 13.05
C LEU A 28 -0.27 7.08 12.53
N ASN A 29 -0.82 8.19 12.97
CA ASN A 29 -2.07 8.68 12.43
C ASN A 29 -1.78 9.38 11.09
N ALA A 30 -2.26 8.78 9.99
CA ALA A 30 -1.96 9.24 8.63
C ALA A 30 -2.48 10.66 8.36
N ASP A 31 -3.65 11.02 8.87
CA ASP A 31 -4.22 12.36 8.70
C ASP A 31 -3.35 13.42 9.36
N LYS A 32 -2.98 13.19 10.63
CA LYS A 32 -2.09 14.11 11.36
C LYS A 32 -0.70 14.17 10.74
N PHE A 33 -0.20 13.07 10.19
CA PHE A 33 1.07 13.05 9.49
C PHE A 33 1.01 13.88 8.20
N GLY A 34 -0.05 13.72 7.42
CA GLY A 34 -0.29 14.54 6.22
C GLY A 34 -0.40 16.04 6.56
N GLU A 35 -1.13 16.39 7.60
CA GLU A 35 -1.22 17.76 8.11
C GLU A 35 0.15 18.31 8.53
N TYR A 36 0.91 17.54 9.27
CA TYR A 36 2.26 17.90 9.69
C TYR A 36 3.19 18.16 8.50
N LEU A 37 3.19 17.26 7.51
CA LEU A 37 4.01 17.43 6.30
C LEU A 37 3.62 18.69 5.52
N ARG A 38 2.32 18.95 5.39
CA ARG A 38 1.81 20.16 4.73
C ARG A 38 2.24 21.42 5.46
N ASP A 39 1.94 21.51 6.76
CA ASP A 39 2.00 22.77 7.51
C ASP A 39 3.43 23.10 7.98
N ASN A 40 4.26 22.08 8.24
CA ASN A 40 5.60 22.27 8.79
C ASN A 40 6.72 22.04 7.77
N ILE A 41 6.43 21.39 6.65
CA ILE A 41 7.45 21.10 5.64
C ILE A 41 7.09 21.73 4.29
N ALA A 42 5.97 21.37 3.68
CA ALA A 42 5.67 21.77 2.31
C ALA A 42 5.42 23.28 2.19
N VAL A 43 4.47 23.81 2.93
CA VAL A 43 4.09 25.23 2.85
C VAL A 43 5.26 26.16 3.23
N PRO A 44 6.01 25.93 4.33
CA PRO A 44 7.17 26.76 4.66
C PRO A 44 8.28 26.72 3.60
N ASN A 45 8.37 25.65 2.81
CA ASN A 45 9.34 25.53 1.70
C ASN A 45 8.77 25.99 0.33
N GLY A 46 7.68 26.76 0.32
CA GLY A 46 7.18 27.44 -0.87
C GLY A 46 6.12 26.65 -1.67
N VAL A 47 5.62 25.53 -1.14
CA VAL A 47 4.49 24.82 -1.77
C VAL A 47 3.19 25.60 -1.54
N HIS A 48 2.46 25.90 -2.60
CA HIS A 48 1.15 26.53 -2.51
C HIS A 48 0.05 25.48 -2.27
N HIS A 49 -0.55 25.49 -1.08
CA HIS A 49 -1.69 24.64 -0.76
C HIS A 49 -2.99 25.32 -1.17
N ILE A 50 -3.66 24.80 -2.20
CA ILE A 50 -4.94 25.28 -2.71
C ILE A 50 -6.03 24.28 -2.29
N LYS A 51 -7.02 24.74 -1.51
CA LYS A 51 -8.21 23.94 -1.19
C LYS A 51 -9.26 24.16 -2.27
N GLY A 52 -9.73 23.05 -2.85
CA GLY A 52 -10.79 23.11 -3.85
C GLY A 52 -10.97 21.77 -4.55
N ASP A 53 -12.14 21.60 -5.13
CA ASP A 53 -12.45 20.43 -5.95
C ASP A 53 -12.08 20.73 -7.41
N VAL A 54 -11.40 19.76 -8.04
CA VAL A 54 -11.14 19.81 -9.48
C VAL A 54 -12.47 19.66 -10.23
N HIS A 55 -12.83 20.71 -10.98
CA HIS A 55 -14.07 20.78 -11.74
C HIS A 55 -13.90 20.30 -13.18
N ASN A 56 -12.79 20.71 -13.83
CA ASN A 56 -12.52 20.35 -15.21
C ASN A 56 -11.01 20.22 -15.47
N VAL A 57 -10.66 19.49 -16.53
CA VAL A 57 -9.29 19.29 -16.98
C VAL A 57 -9.17 19.74 -18.43
N ILE A 58 -8.27 20.68 -18.67
CA ILE A 58 -8.02 21.26 -20.01
C ILE A 58 -6.80 20.56 -20.59
N LYS A 59 -6.94 20.08 -21.84
CA LYS A 59 -5.85 19.41 -22.56
C LYS A 59 -5.35 20.21 -23.73
N THR A 60 -4.07 20.00 -24.06
CA THR A 60 -3.48 20.47 -25.33
C THR A 60 -3.98 19.62 -26.51
N PRO A 61 -3.79 20.08 -27.75
CA PRO A 61 -4.07 19.25 -28.94
C PRO A 61 -3.30 17.91 -28.96
N GLU A 62 -2.11 17.89 -28.36
CA GLU A 62 -1.25 16.71 -28.23
C GLU A 62 -1.76 15.76 -27.13
N GLY A 63 -2.72 16.22 -26.31
CA GLY A 63 -3.41 15.46 -25.27
C GLY A 63 -2.71 15.47 -23.90
N ASP A 64 -1.71 16.33 -23.69
CA ASP A 64 -1.19 16.64 -22.36
C ASP A 64 -2.19 17.49 -21.58
N ILE A 65 -2.17 17.43 -20.23
CA ILE A 65 -2.96 18.34 -19.40
C ILE A 65 -2.25 19.70 -19.39
N SER A 66 -2.96 20.76 -19.83
CA SER A 66 -2.46 22.12 -19.75
C SER A 66 -2.86 22.82 -18.46
N ALA A 67 -4.03 22.51 -17.92
CA ALA A 67 -4.52 23.06 -16.66
C ALA A 67 -5.61 22.19 -16.04
N VAL A 68 -5.77 22.29 -14.72
CA VAL A 68 -6.96 21.86 -13.99
C VAL A 68 -7.70 23.10 -13.51
N THR A 69 -9.02 23.07 -13.50
CA THR A 69 -9.85 24.18 -12.99
C THR A 69 -10.58 23.75 -11.73
N THR A 70 -10.79 24.70 -10.83
CA THR A 70 -11.57 24.55 -9.61
C THR A 70 -12.99 25.12 -9.77
N LEU A 71 -13.89 24.76 -8.87
CA LEU A 71 -15.30 25.22 -8.92
C LEU A 71 -15.44 26.74 -8.81
N ASP A 72 -14.53 27.43 -8.15
CA ASP A 72 -14.46 28.88 -8.05
C ASP A 72 -13.90 29.56 -9.31
N GLY A 73 -13.59 28.78 -10.36
CA GLY A 73 -13.14 29.27 -11.67
C GLY A 73 -11.64 29.51 -11.76
N GLY A 74 -10.86 29.17 -10.74
CA GLY A 74 -9.40 29.20 -10.79
C GLY A 74 -8.85 28.15 -11.75
N ALA A 75 -7.86 28.54 -12.59
CA ALA A 75 -7.10 27.60 -13.42
C ALA A 75 -5.68 27.45 -12.90
N ILE A 76 -5.25 26.20 -12.72
CA ILE A 76 -3.91 25.84 -12.25
C ILE A 76 -3.21 25.13 -13.39
N SER A 77 -2.16 25.77 -13.95
CA SER A 77 -1.33 25.21 -15.00
C SER A 77 -0.02 24.70 -14.44
N ALA A 78 0.49 23.62 -15.01
CA ALA A 78 1.78 23.03 -14.67
C ALA A 78 2.36 22.26 -15.85
N ASP A 79 3.66 22.04 -15.84
CA ASP A 79 4.36 21.22 -16.83
C ASP A 79 4.10 19.72 -16.58
N MET A 80 3.91 19.34 -15.30
CA MET A 80 3.62 17.98 -14.85
C MET A 80 2.53 17.98 -13.77
N PHE A 81 1.68 16.96 -13.79
CA PHE A 81 0.64 16.73 -12.81
C PHE A 81 0.86 15.39 -12.10
N ILE A 82 0.88 15.41 -10.78
CA ILE A 82 0.94 14.19 -9.97
C ILE A 82 -0.47 13.89 -9.46
N ASP A 83 -1.05 12.79 -9.93
CA ASP A 83 -2.37 12.33 -9.53
C ASP A 83 -2.27 11.53 -8.22
N CYS A 84 -2.72 12.13 -7.12
CA CYS A 84 -2.87 11.52 -5.80
C CYS A 84 -4.35 11.45 -5.39
N THR A 85 -5.29 11.36 -6.35
CA THR A 85 -6.74 11.41 -6.09
C THR A 85 -7.34 10.08 -5.62
N GLY A 86 -6.49 9.17 -5.13
CA GLY A 86 -6.90 7.89 -4.57
C GLY A 86 -7.51 6.96 -5.62
N PHE A 87 -8.41 6.08 -5.21
CA PHE A 87 -9.10 5.14 -6.11
C PHE A 87 -9.87 5.77 -7.27
N ARG A 88 -10.12 7.09 -7.20
CA ARG A 88 -10.75 7.83 -8.31
C ARG A 88 -9.83 7.96 -9.51
N SER A 89 -8.51 8.01 -9.29
CA SER A 89 -7.49 8.18 -10.34
C SER A 89 -7.95 9.20 -11.39
N LEU A 90 -8.28 10.41 -10.91
CA LEU A 90 -9.00 11.42 -11.67
C LEU A 90 -8.24 11.82 -12.93
N LEU A 91 -6.94 12.06 -12.82
CA LEU A 91 -6.16 12.49 -13.96
C LEU A 91 -5.69 11.29 -14.79
N LEU A 92 -5.11 10.28 -14.14
CA LEU A 92 -4.49 9.15 -14.84
C LEU A 92 -5.52 8.22 -15.51
N GLU A 93 -6.57 7.78 -14.78
CA GLU A 93 -7.60 6.89 -15.35
C GLU A 93 -8.63 7.68 -16.15
N GLN A 94 -9.30 8.67 -15.51
CA GLN A 94 -10.47 9.28 -16.12
C GLN A 94 -10.12 10.26 -17.25
N HIS A 95 -9.02 11.01 -17.13
CA HIS A 95 -8.66 11.98 -18.14
C HIS A 95 -7.58 11.48 -19.12
N MET A 96 -6.57 10.74 -18.67
CA MET A 96 -5.56 10.19 -19.58
C MET A 96 -6.00 8.86 -20.21
N GLY A 97 -7.02 8.19 -19.65
CA GLY A 97 -7.58 6.97 -20.21
C GLY A 97 -6.71 5.73 -19.98
N VAL A 98 -5.82 5.77 -18.99
CA VAL A 98 -4.98 4.63 -18.65
C VAL A 98 -5.82 3.52 -18.05
N LYS A 99 -5.76 2.33 -18.63
CA LYS A 99 -6.57 1.19 -18.22
C LYS A 99 -6.09 0.60 -16.89
N PHE A 100 -7.03 0.16 -16.08
CA PHE A 100 -6.76 -0.56 -14.85
C PHE A 100 -6.69 -2.08 -15.10
N LYS A 101 -5.66 -2.74 -14.53
CA LYS A 101 -5.47 -4.20 -14.53
C LYS A 101 -5.78 -4.72 -13.12
N PRO A 102 -6.91 -5.42 -12.91
CA PRO A 102 -7.25 -5.97 -11.60
C PRO A 102 -6.42 -7.20 -11.26
N PHE A 103 -6.24 -7.48 -9.95
CA PHE A 103 -5.58 -8.67 -9.42
C PHE A 103 -6.56 -9.67 -8.77
N ASN A 104 -7.84 -9.63 -9.15
CA ASN A 104 -8.93 -10.38 -8.52
C ASN A 104 -8.79 -11.91 -8.63
N ASN A 105 -7.93 -12.40 -9.50
CA ASN A 105 -7.62 -13.81 -9.63
C ASN A 105 -6.70 -14.34 -8.51
N MET A 106 -6.02 -13.45 -7.79
CA MET A 106 -5.07 -13.80 -6.73
C MET A 106 -5.48 -13.23 -5.37
N LEU A 107 -5.96 -11.99 -5.35
CA LEU A 107 -6.37 -11.27 -4.13
C LEU A 107 -7.88 -11.08 -4.16
N PHE A 108 -8.59 -11.83 -3.33
CA PHE A 108 -10.06 -11.92 -3.38
C PHE A 108 -10.78 -10.83 -2.60
N ASN A 109 -10.08 -10.14 -1.69
CA ASN A 109 -10.68 -9.13 -0.83
C ASN A 109 -11.01 -7.87 -1.64
N ASP A 110 -12.25 -7.42 -1.53
CA ASP A 110 -12.73 -6.25 -2.26
C ASP A 110 -13.49 -5.27 -1.37
N ARG A 111 -13.51 -5.54 -0.06
CA ARG A 111 -14.19 -4.74 0.96
C ARG A 111 -13.35 -4.58 2.21
N ALA A 112 -13.53 -3.46 2.88
CA ALA A 112 -13.04 -3.26 4.23
C ALA A 112 -14.07 -2.52 5.10
N LEU A 113 -14.13 -2.90 6.36
CA LEU A 113 -14.79 -2.16 7.44
C LEU A 113 -13.69 -1.64 8.35
N ALA A 114 -13.54 -0.34 8.48
CA ALA A 114 -12.49 0.27 9.27
C ALA A 114 -13.07 1.14 10.40
N THR A 115 -12.41 1.12 11.55
CA THR A 115 -12.76 1.95 12.70
C THR A 115 -11.55 2.19 13.60
N HIS A 116 -11.76 2.99 14.65
CA HIS A 116 -10.81 3.15 15.74
C HIS A 116 -11.50 2.75 17.03
N VAL A 117 -10.80 1.98 17.86
CA VAL A 117 -11.28 1.55 19.16
C VAL A 117 -10.36 2.07 20.27
N GLU A 118 -10.94 2.40 21.42
CA GLU A 118 -10.16 2.80 22.58
C GLU A 118 -9.45 1.58 23.20
N TYR A 119 -8.38 1.81 23.95
CA TYR A 119 -7.75 0.77 24.73
C TYR A 119 -8.61 0.44 25.94
N ASP A 120 -8.89 -0.84 26.16
CA ASP A 120 -9.41 -1.33 27.46
C ASP A 120 -8.29 -1.35 28.51
N ASP A 121 -7.10 -1.76 28.10
CA ASP A 121 -5.86 -1.70 28.88
C ASP A 121 -4.69 -1.34 27.96
N LYS A 122 -4.26 -0.09 28.03
CA LYS A 122 -3.19 0.43 27.15
C LYS A 122 -1.85 -0.25 27.40
N GLU A 123 -1.53 -0.63 28.63
CA GLU A 123 -0.22 -1.22 28.95
C GLU A 123 -0.04 -2.59 28.29
N THR A 124 -1.11 -3.35 28.17
CA THR A 124 -1.08 -4.69 27.56
C THR A 124 -1.39 -4.68 26.05
N GLN A 125 -2.20 -3.76 25.57
CA GLN A 125 -2.67 -3.73 24.18
C GLN A 125 -1.79 -2.88 23.26
N MET A 126 -1.03 -1.90 23.79
CA MET A 126 -0.15 -1.07 22.97
C MET A 126 1.15 -1.81 22.66
N GLN A 127 1.08 -2.71 21.71
CA GLN A 127 2.22 -3.50 21.24
C GLN A 127 2.99 -2.77 20.12
N PRO A 128 4.31 -3.02 19.95
CA PRO A 128 5.13 -2.40 18.92
C PRO A 128 5.03 -3.11 17.56
N TYR A 129 3.89 -3.74 17.27
CA TYR A 129 3.63 -4.44 16.01
C TYR A 129 2.15 -4.35 15.64
N THR A 130 1.86 -4.50 14.35
CA THR A 130 0.51 -4.73 13.85
C THR A 130 0.13 -6.18 14.07
N ASP A 131 -1.02 -6.42 14.69
CA ASP A 131 -1.58 -7.76 14.84
C ASP A 131 -2.57 -8.03 13.70
N CYS A 132 -2.40 -9.17 13.01
CA CYS A 132 -3.26 -9.60 11.92
C CYS A 132 -3.96 -10.90 12.28
N VAL A 133 -5.29 -10.88 12.34
CA VAL A 133 -6.11 -12.02 12.78
C VAL A 133 -6.99 -12.52 11.65
N ALA A 134 -6.82 -13.78 11.26
CA ALA A 134 -7.63 -14.40 10.22
C ALA A 134 -9.03 -14.75 10.73
N LEU A 135 -10.07 -14.20 10.10
CA LEU A 135 -11.47 -14.56 10.31
C LEU A 135 -11.97 -15.54 9.21
N ASN A 136 -13.27 -15.83 9.15
CA ASN A 136 -13.77 -16.86 8.23
C ASN A 136 -13.71 -16.45 6.76
N ASN A 137 -13.85 -15.13 6.45
CA ASN A 137 -13.96 -14.66 5.07
C ASN A 137 -12.96 -13.53 4.74
N GLY A 138 -11.88 -13.44 5.53
CA GLY A 138 -10.87 -12.41 5.40
C GLY A 138 -10.01 -12.31 6.65
N TRP A 139 -9.51 -11.12 6.97
CA TRP A 139 -8.63 -10.89 8.10
C TRP A 139 -8.80 -9.49 8.70
N VAL A 140 -8.52 -9.38 9.99
CA VAL A 140 -8.56 -8.13 10.75
C VAL A 140 -7.15 -7.66 11.03
N TYR A 141 -6.90 -6.37 10.83
CA TYR A 141 -5.70 -5.71 11.34
C TYR A 141 -5.99 -4.95 12.62
N ASN A 142 -5.02 -4.93 13.53
CA ASN A 142 -5.02 -4.10 14.72
C ASN A 142 -3.70 -3.34 14.79
N ILE A 143 -3.77 -2.03 14.69
CA ILE A 143 -2.63 -1.12 14.66
C ILE A 143 -2.67 -0.28 15.94
N PRO A 144 -1.88 -0.63 16.97
CA PRO A 144 -1.80 0.17 18.18
C PRO A 144 -1.17 1.53 17.88
N MET A 145 -1.92 2.59 18.10
CA MET A 145 -1.44 3.98 18.01
C MET A 145 -1.42 4.60 19.42
N TRP A 146 -0.86 5.80 19.57
CA TRP A 146 -0.73 6.40 20.90
C TRP A 146 -2.04 6.56 21.68
N ASN A 147 -3.14 6.89 21.00
CA ASN A 147 -4.42 7.19 21.67
C ASN A 147 -5.49 6.10 21.50
N ASN A 148 -5.37 5.26 20.49
CA ASN A 148 -6.37 4.27 20.12
C ASN A 148 -5.74 3.15 19.30
N ILE A 149 -6.51 2.12 18.99
CA ILE A 149 -6.15 1.07 18.06
C ILE A 149 -6.92 1.31 16.76
N GLY A 150 -6.20 1.52 15.67
CA GLY A 150 -6.80 1.45 14.32
C GLY A 150 -7.08 -0.02 14.00
N THR A 151 -8.32 -0.35 13.71
CA THR A 151 -8.72 -1.74 13.40
C THR A 151 -9.63 -1.79 12.20
N GLY A 152 -9.58 -2.88 11.46
CA GLY A 152 -10.48 -3.06 10.33
C GLY A 152 -10.48 -4.48 9.81
N TYR A 153 -11.64 -4.89 9.31
CA TYR A 153 -11.87 -6.19 8.70
C TYR A 153 -11.81 -6.07 7.19
N ILE A 154 -10.85 -6.74 6.59
CA ILE A 154 -10.68 -6.86 5.14
C ILE A 154 -11.26 -8.20 4.70
N TYR A 155 -12.25 -8.19 3.80
CA TYR A 155 -13.00 -9.39 3.43
C TYR A 155 -13.39 -9.39 1.95
N SER A 156 -13.90 -10.53 1.51
CA SER A 156 -14.34 -10.72 0.13
C SER A 156 -15.87 -10.81 0.02
N SER A 157 -16.47 -9.90 -0.73
CA SER A 157 -17.91 -9.90 -1.02
C SER A 157 -18.37 -11.12 -1.84
N LYS A 158 -17.43 -11.87 -2.40
CA LYS A 158 -17.70 -13.15 -3.09
C LYS A 158 -18.14 -14.24 -2.12
N TYR A 159 -17.70 -14.18 -0.86
CA TYR A 159 -17.88 -15.26 0.13
C TYR A 159 -18.83 -14.89 1.26
N VAL A 160 -18.98 -13.60 1.54
CA VAL A 160 -19.80 -13.11 2.66
C VAL A 160 -20.53 -11.82 2.26
N SER A 161 -21.76 -11.63 2.73
CA SER A 161 -22.47 -10.36 2.54
C SER A 161 -21.88 -9.27 3.44
N ASP A 162 -22.03 -7.99 3.04
CA ASP A 162 -21.56 -6.86 3.87
C ASP A 162 -22.19 -6.88 5.28
N ALA A 163 -23.45 -7.28 5.41
CA ALA A 163 -24.12 -7.38 6.71
C ALA A 163 -23.58 -8.52 7.58
N ASP A 164 -23.29 -9.67 6.99
CA ASP A 164 -22.73 -10.81 7.76
C ASP A 164 -21.25 -10.54 8.10
N ALA A 165 -20.50 -9.87 7.22
CA ALA A 165 -19.14 -9.43 7.52
C ALA A 165 -19.11 -8.41 8.67
N GLU A 166 -20.03 -7.45 8.67
CA GLU A 166 -20.17 -6.51 9.78
C GLU A 166 -20.51 -7.23 11.09
N LYS A 167 -21.41 -8.21 11.05
CA LYS A 167 -21.75 -9.02 12.24
C LYS A 167 -20.53 -9.79 12.74
N GLU A 168 -19.80 -10.47 11.87
CA GLU A 168 -18.58 -11.21 12.20
C GLU A 168 -17.53 -10.28 12.83
N PHE A 169 -17.33 -9.10 12.27
CA PHE A 169 -16.40 -8.13 12.81
C PHE A 169 -16.84 -7.59 14.18
N ARG A 170 -18.13 -7.31 14.38
CA ARG A 170 -18.66 -6.91 15.69
C ARG A 170 -18.49 -7.99 16.74
N GLU A 171 -18.65 -9.27 16.37
CA GLU A 171 -18.41 -10.38 17.28
C GLU A 171 -16.92 -10.49 17.70
N TYR A 172 -16.00 -10.15 16.79
CA TYR A 172 -14.57 -10.10 17.06
C TYR A 172 -14.16 -8.94 17.98
N LEU A 173 -14.77 -7.77 17.83
CA LEU A 173 -14.42 -6.58 18.60
C LEU A 173 -14.68 -6.75 20.10
N PRO A 174 -13.91 -6.06 20.98
CA PRO A 174 -14.19 -6.03 22.40
C PRO A 174 -15.58 -5.43 22.69
N GLU A 175 -16.17 -5.77 23.85
CA GLU A 175 -17.52 -5.33 24.21
C GLU A 175 -17.67 -3.80 24.20
N SER A 176 -16.61 -3.09 24.62
CA SER A 176 -16.53 -1.62 24.62
C SER A 176 -16.65 -0.99 23.22
N ALA A 177 -16.36 -1.75 22.16
CA ALA A 177 -16.33 -1.25 20.79
C ALA A 177 -17.45 -1.80 19.88
N LYS A 178 -18.34 -2.64 20.38
CA LYS A 178 -19.38 -3.28 19.56
C LYS A 178 -20.39 -2.32 18.93
N ASP A 179 -20.58 -1.14 19.51
CA ASP A 179 -21.48 -0.10 18.98
C ASP A 179 -20.76 0.95 18.12
N CYS A 180 -19.47 0.76 17.80
CA CYS A 180 -18.72 1.71 17.00
C CYS A 180 -19.26 1.80 15.56
N GLN A 181 -19.04 2.95 14.92
CA GLN A 181 -19.37 3.16 13.52
C GLN A 181 -18.23 2.68 12.63
N PHE A 182 -18.55 2.02 11.54
CA PHE A 182 -17.58 1.57 10.55
C PHE A 182 -17.54 2.50 9.34
N ASN A 183 -16.34 2.78 8.87
CA ASN A 183 -16.12 3.31 7.53
C ASN A 183 -16.05 2.12 6.56
N SER A 184 -17.06 2.01 5.68
CA SER A 184 -17.11 0.97 4.67
C SER A 184 -16.37 1.39 3.41
N ILE A 185 -15.37 0.62 3.01
CA ILE A 185 -14.47 0.93 1.90
C ILE A 185 -14.57 -0.18 0.85
N LYS A 186 -14.77 0.22 -0.40
CA LYS A 186 -14.62 -0.68 -1.55
C LYS A 186 -13.17 -0.67 -1.98
N ILE A 187 -12.54 -1.83 -1.93
CA ILE A 187 -11.14 -2.02 -2.31
C ILE A 187 -11.07 -2.44 -3.78
N LYS A 188 -10.11 -1.89 -4.49
CA LYS A 188 -9.83 -2.20 -5.89
C LYS A 188 -8.37 -2.64 -5.99
N HIS A 189 -8.12 -3.95 -5.81
CA HIS A 189 -6.78 -4.52 -5.99
C HIS A 189 -6.38 -4.50 -7.45
N GLY A 190 -5.19 -4.01 -7.72
CA GLY A 190 -4.67 -3.93 -9.06
C GLY A 190 -3.84 -2.68 -9.29
N LYS A 191 -3.52 -2.42 -10.54
CA LYS A 191 -2.75 -1.25 -10.97
C LYS A 191 -3.24 -0.74 -12.31
N HIS A 192 -2.93 0.50 -12.61
CA HIS A 192 -2.98 1.00 -13.97
C HIS A 192 -1.80 0.42 -14.79
N ILE A 193 -2.02 0.22 -16.08
CA ILE A 193 -0.99 -0.35 -16.97
C ILE A 193 0.24 0.56 -17.11
N HIS A 194 0.06 1.86 -16.86
CA HIS A 194 1.14 2.85 -16.77
C HIS A 194 0.95 3.69 -15.52
N ALA A 195 2.02 3.95 -14.79
CA ALA A 195 2.04 4.93 -13.69
C ALA A 195 2.24 6.35 -14.22
N TRP A 196 2.92 6.48 -15.36
CA TRP A 196 3.20 7.74 -16.01
C TRP A 196 2.72 7.73 -17.47
N GLU A 197 1.75 8.59 -17.77
CA GLU A 197 1.23 8.81 -19.12
C GLU A 197 1.32 10.29 -19.48
N LYS A 198 2.02 10.61 -20.56
CA LYS A 198 2.28 11.99 -21.01
C LYS A 198 2.90 12.86 -19.90
N ASN A 199 2.20 13.89 -19.44
CA ASN A 199 2.62 14.75 -18.34
C ASN A 199 1.87 14.45 -17.02
N VAL A 200 1.26 13.27 -16.89
CA VAL A 200 0.55 12.84 -15.67
C VAL A 200 1.22 11.63 -15.05
N VAL A 201 1.52 11.71 -13.76
CA VAL A 201 2.06 10.61 -12.94
C VAL A 201 1.06 10.24 -11.86
N GLY A 202 0.59 9.01 -11.84
CA GLY A 202 -0.23 8.48 -10.75
C GLY A 202 0.66 7.95 -9.63
N ILE A 203 0.40 8.39 -8.40
CA ILE A 203 1.12 7.95 -7.19
C ILE A 203 0.13 7.41 -6.15
N GLY A 204 0.57 6.39 -5.41
CA GLY A 204 -0.25 5.73 -4.40
C GLY A 204 -1.49 5.06 -5.02
N LEU A 205 -2.65 5.20 -4.37
CA LEU A 205 -3.92 4.58 -4.81
C LEU A 205 -4.39 5.03 -6.21
N ALA A 206 -3.88 6.16 -6.72
CA ALA A 206 -4.19 6.61 -8.07
C ALA A 206 -3.45 5.80 -9.15
N TYR A 207 -2.33 5.17 -8.81
CA TYR A 207 -1.64 4.21 -9.67
C TYR A 207 -2.12 2.78 -9.43
N GLY A 208 -2.09 2.33 -8.19
CA GLY A 208 -2.43 0.96 -7.85
C GLY A 208 -2.54 0.74 -6.35
N PHE A 209 -3.11 -0.40 -5.98
CA PHE A 209 -3.34 -0.75 -4.58
C PHE A 209 -3.26 -2.25 -4.35
N LEU A 210 -2.68 -2.59 -3.22
CA LEU A 210 -2.73 -3.91 -2.59
C LEU A 210 -3.23 -3.75 -1.17
N GLU A 211 -3.91 -4.77 -0.67
CA GLU A 211 -4.35 -4.79 0.73
C GLU A 211 -3.18 -4.65 1.70
N PRO A 212 -3.41 -4.02 2.88
CA PRO A 212 -2.32 -3.59 3.76
C PRO A 212 -1.78 -4.71 4.66
N LEU A 213 -1.86 -6.00 4.25
CA LEU A 213 -1.42 -7.14 5.07
C LEU A 213 0.04 -6.99 5.53
N GLU A 214 0.88 -6.43 4.69
CA GLU A 214 2.30 -6.16 4.97
C GLU A 214 2.62 -4.66 5.01
N SER A 215 1.60 -3.82 5.19
CA SER A 215 1.75 -2.36 5.30
C SER A 215 2.52 -1.71 4.13
N THR A 216 2.43 -2.28 2.93
CA THR A 216 3.23 -1.91 1.76
C THR A 216 2.78 -0.62 1.08
N GLY A 217 1.59 -0.10 1.38
CA GLY A 217 0.99 1.02 0.65
C GLY A 217 1.81 2.31 0.71
N LEU A 218 2.25 2.73 1.90
CA LEU A 218 3.08 3.93 2.04
C LEU A 218 4.51 3.69 1.56
N MET A 219 5.04 2.49 1.74
CA MET A 219 6.35 2.12 1.21
C MET A 219 6.38 2.25 -0.32
N THR A 220 5.44 1.63 -1.04
CA THR A 220 5.39 1.72 -2.51
C THR A 220 5.18 3.15 -2.99
N THR A 221 4.39 3.94 -2.28
CA THR A 221 4.21 5.37 -2.56
C THR A 221 5.52 6.14 -2.42
N HIS A 222 6.25 5.91 -1.32
CA HIS A 222 7.52 6.56 -1.04
C HIS A 222 8.59 6.18 -2.08
N GLU A 223 8.73 4.90 -2.39
CA GLU A 223 9.67 4.43 -3.42
C GLU A 223 9.36 5.02 -4.80
N ASN A 224 8.09 5.07 -5.19
CA ASN A 224 7.70 5.72 -6.44
C ASN A 224 8.06 7.21 -6.47
N LEU A 225 7.91 7.91 -5.34
CA LEU A 225 8.33 9.31 -5.22
C LEU A 225 9.85 9.47 -5.31
N LEU A 226 10.63 8.60 -4.66
CA LEU A 226 12.09 8.62 -4.75
C LEU A 226 12.56 8.42 -6.19
N VAL A 227 12.05 7.39 -6.87
CA VAL A 227 12.37 7.12 -8.27
C VAL A 227 12.02 8.32 -9.18
N LEU A 228 10.83 8.92 -8.96
CA LEU A 228 10.41 10.09 -9.73
C LEU A 228 11.33 11.28 -9.48
N THR A 229 11.62 11.60 -8.22
CA THR A 229 12.47 12.75 -7.86
C THR A 229 13.89 12.57 -8.35
N ASP A 230 14.46 11.38 -8.26
CA ASP A 230 15.79 11.08 -8.78
C ASP A 230 15.85 11.22 -10.31
N MET A 231 14.86 10.72 -11.04
CA MET A 231 14.78 10.88 -12.48
C MET A 231 14.69 12.36 -12.89
N LEU A 232 13.87 13.14 -12.22
CA LEU A 232 13.72 14.57 -12.48
C LEU A 232 15.01 15.32 -12.15
N HIS A 233 15.65 15.02 -11.03
CA HIS A 233 16.90 15.65 -10.60
C HIS A 233 18.06 15.35 -11.55
N CYS A 234 18.27 14.08 -11.91
CA CYS A 234 19.36 13.67 -12.81
C CYS A 234 19.26 14.24 -14.23
N ARG A 235 18.10 14.76 -14.60
CA ARG A 235 17.81 15.30 -15.94
C ARG A 235 17.46 16.78 -15.96
N ASP A 236 17.68 17.50 -14.87
CA ASP A 236 17.30 18.92 -14.74
C ASP A 236 15.84 19.19 -15.15
N GLY A 237 14.93 18.26 -14.82
CA GLY A 237 13.52 18.31 -15.19
C GLY A 237 13.21 17.90 -16.65
N HIS A 238 14.20 17.60 -17.47
CA HIS A 238 13.98 17.13 -18.83
C HIS A 238 13.60 15.66 -18.88
N VAL A 239 12.36 15.37 -19.26
CA VAL A 239 11.83 14.02 -19.34
C VAL A 239 11.63 13.61 -20.79
N THR A 240 12.25 12.50 -21.18
CA THR A 240 12.05 11.86 -22.48
C THR A 240 11.09 10.68 -22.38
N HIS A 241 10.78 10.07 -23.52
CA HIS A 241 10.02 8.83 -23.55
C HIS A 241 10.72 7.69 -22.79
N HIS A 242 12.05 7.67 -22.80
CA HIS A 242 12.83 6.65 -22.10
C HIS A 242 12.63 6.71 -20.58
N GLU A 243 12.72 7.88 -19.96
CA GLU A 243 12.50 8.06 -18.53
C GLU A 243 11.09 7.60 -18.13
N ARG A 244 10.07 7.95 -18.91
CA ARG A 244 8.69 7.47 -18.66
C ARG A 244 8.58 5.96 -18.73
N LEU A 245 9.19 5.32 -19.72
CA LEU A 245 9.21 3.85 -19.82
C LEU A 245 9.91 3.21 -18.63
N MET A 246 11.06 3.74 -18.22
CA MET A 246 11.81 3.20 -17.07
C MET A 246 11.04 3.39 -15.76
N PHE A 247 10.39 4.53 -15.56
CA PHE A 247 9.53 4.75 -14.40
C PHE A 247 8.37 3.74 -14.36
N ASN A 248 7.66 3.60 -15.47
CA ASN A 248 6.56 2.65 -15.58
C ASN A 248 7.00 1.22 -15.28
N TYR A 249 8.13 0.81 -15.86
CA TYR A 249 8.70 -0.52 -15.61
C TYR A 249 9.06 -0.74 -14.12
N THR A 250 9.70 0.26 -13.50
CA THR A 250 10.09 0.17 -12.08
C THR A 250 8.85 0.07 -11.17
N CYS A 251 7.86 0.93 -11.37
CA CYS A 251 6.61 0.91 -10.59
C CYS A 251 5.86 -0.41 -10.79
N GLU A 252 5.78 -0.90 -12.01
CA GLU A 252 5.16 -2.19 -12.33
C GLU A 252 5.84 -3.34 -11.62
N ARG A 253 7.16 -3.46 -11.75
CA ARG A 253 7.95 -4.52 -11.11
C ARG A 253 7.78 -4.53 -9.61
N MET A 254 7.81 -3.37 -8.97
CA MET A 254 7.61 -3.24 -7.54
C MET A 254 6.23 -3.75 -7.11
N LEU A 255 5.17 -3.28 -7.76
CA LEU A 255 3.82 -3.65 -7.35
C LEU A 255 3.50 -5.12 -7.63
N GLU A 256 4.01 -5.68 -8.74
CA GLU A 256 3.89 -7.12 -9.04
C GLU A 256 4.65 -7.98 -8.00
N ALA A 257 5.83 -7.54 -7.57
CA ALA A 257 6.57 -8.23 -6.51
C ALA A 257 5.80 -8.22 -5.18
N MET A 258 5.23 -7.07 -4.81
CA MET A 258 4.41 -6.95 -3.59
C MET A 258 3.12 -7.75 -3.70
N LYS A 259 2.46 -7.77 -4.87
CA LYS A 259 1.30 -8.63 -5.12
C LYS A 259 1.65 -10.11 -4.83
N ASN A 260 2.76 -10.59 -5.38
CA ASN A 260 3.19 -11.97 -5.19
C ASN A 260 3.48 -12.27 -3.71
N PHE A 261 4.09 -11.31 -3.01
CA PHE A 261 4.37 -11.44 -1.57
C PHE A 261 3.09 -11.51 -0.74
N VAL A 262 2.13 -10.63 -0.96
CA VAL A 262 0.85 -10.66 -0.26
C VAL A 262 0.10 -11.95 -0.59
N THR A 263 0.07 -12.38 -1.85
CA THR A 263 -0.58 -13.64 -2.27
C THR A 263 0.03 -14.85 -1.57
N LEU A 264 1.35 -14.83 -1.32
CA LEU A 264 2.04 -15.92 -0.64
C LEU A 264 1.47 -16.21 0.76
N HIS A 265 1.05 -15.18 1.50
CA HIS A 265 0.43 -15.35 2.82
C HIS A 265 -0.85 -16.17 2.77
N TYR A 266 -1.64 -15.99 1.70
CA TYR A 266 -2.87 -16.76 1.49
C TYR A 266 -2.58 -18.19 1.05
N THR A 267 -1.73 -18.37 0.04
CA THR A 267 -1.41 -19.70 -0.50
C THR A 267 -0.68 -20.59 0.50
N MET A 268 0.00 -19.98 1.46
CA MET A 268 0.74 -20.69 2.52
C MET A 268 -0.09 -20.91 3.79
N SER A 269 -1.30 -20.41 3.85
CA SER A 269 -2.20 -20.66 4.97
C SER A 269 -2.52 -22.16 5.07
N LEU A 270 -2.55 -22.67 6.29
CA LEU A 270 -3.00 -24.03 6.57
C LEU A 270 -4.50 -24.10 6.90
N ARG A 271 -5.22 -22.98 6.75
CA ARG A 271 -6.66 -22.93 7.02
C ARG A 271 -7.45 -23.54 5.87
N ASP A 272 -8.37 -24.44 6.24
CA ASP A 272 -9.31 -25.09 5.32
C ASP A 272 -10.75 -25.10 5.89
N ASP A 273 -10.98 -24.33 6.93
CA ASP A 273 -12.21 -24.30 7.72
C ASP A 273 -13.33 -23.47 7.07
N SER A 274 -13.03 -22.68 6.06
CA SER A 274 -14.02 -21.95 5.27
C SER A 274 -13.79 -22.09 3.77
N LYS A 275 -14.83 -21.79 2.97
CA LYS A 275 -14.68 -21.79 1.51
C LYS A 275 -13.71 -20.70 1.05
N TYR A 276 -13.69 -19.55 1.72
CA TYR A 276 -12.74 -18.47 1.44
C TYR A 276 -11.29 -18.96 1.56
N TRP A 277 -10.94 -19.58 2.70
CA TRP A 277 -9.57 -20.04 2.94
C TRP A 277 -9.17 -21.20 2.03
N LYS A 278 -10.10 -22.14 1.73
CA LYS A 278 -9.85 -23.21 0.74
C LYS A 278 -9.52 -22.64 -0.64
N ASP A 279 -10.37 -21.75 -1.14
CA ASP A 279 -10.14 -21.12 -2.46
C ASP A 279 -8.84 -20.27 -2.46
N ALA A 280 -8.49 -19.63 -1.35
CA ALA A 280 -7.28 -18.81 -1.23
C ALA A 280 -6.00 -19.67 -1.22
N THR A 281 -6.00 -20.81 -0.52
CA THR A 281 -4.86 -21.73 -0.47
C THR A 281 -4.69 -22.52 -1.77
N GLU A 282 -5.79 -22.83 -2.48
CA GLU A 282 -5.81 -23.57 -3.73
C GLU A 282 -5.61 -22.70 -4.97
N SER A 283 -5.35 -21.39 -4.82
CA SER A 283 -5.21 -20.50 -5.97
C SER A 283 -3.96 -20.83 -6.79
N VAL A 284 -4.15 -21.69 -7.78
CA VAL A 284 -3.12 -22.23 -8.69
C VAL A 284 -2.49 -21.16 -9.58
N THR A 285 -3.18 -20.05 -9.78
CA THR A 285 -2.75 -18.93 -10.61
C THR A 285 -1.44 -18.29 -10.16
N PHE A 286 -1.14 -18.34 -8.85
CA PHE A 286 0.13 -17.85 -8.32
C PHE A 286 1.35 -18.55 -8.96
N TRP A 287 1.28 -19.87 -9.11
CA TRP A 287 2.37 -20.66 -9.66
C TRP A 287 2.52 -20.50 -11.18
N GLN A 288 1.42 -20.34 -11.90
CA GLN A 288 1.43 -20.15 -13.35
C GLN A 288 2.02 -18.80 -13.74
N ASP A 289 1.55 -17.71 -13.12
CA ASP A 289 2.09 -16.37 -13.40
C ASP A 289 3.56 -16.22 -12.98
N TRP A 290 3.97 -16.94 -11.94
CA TRP A 290 5.37 -16.92 -11.52
C TRP A 290 6.30 -17.70 -12.46
N HIS A 291 5.82 -18.80 -13.03
CA HIS A 291 6.60 -19.60 -13.99
C HIS A 291 6.84 -18.86 -15.31
N GLU A 292 5.95 -17.99 -15.73
CA GLU A 292 6.13 -17.20 -16.94
C GLU A 292 7.21 -16.09 -16.78
N ASP A 293 7.39 -15.56 -15.56
CA ASP A 293 8.32 -14.46 -15.28
C ASP A 293 9.69 -14.89 -14.75
N THR A 294 9.83 -16.13 -14.29
CA THR A 294 11.08 -16.64 -13.74
C THR A 294 11.62 -17.77 -14.62
N THR A 295 12.87 -17.62 -15.05
CA THR A 295 13.56 -18.68 -15.76
C THR A 295 13.39 -20.02 -15.03
N GLU A 296 12.88 -21.04 -15.73
CA GLU A 296 12.60 -22.40 -15.23
C GLU A 296 13.72 -22.98 -14.33
N ALA A 297 14.96 -22.54 -14.53
CA ALA A 297 16.12 -22.96 -13.76
C ALA A 297 16.06 -22.60 -12.25
N ALA A 298 15.32 -21.56 -11.85
CA ALA A 298 15.26 -21.13 -10.46
C ALA A 298 14.32 -22.01 -9.61
N PHE A 299 13.34 -22.67 -10.22
CA PHE A 299 12.33 -23.46 -9.54
C PHE A 299 12.43 -24.97 -9.69
N ALA A 300 13.14 -25.47 -10.71
CA ALA A 300 13.33 -26.90 -10.92
C ALA A 300 14.05 -27.62 -9.75
N GLY A 301 14.70 -26.86 -8.85
CA GLY A 301 15.34 -27.37 -7.65
C GLY A 301 14.58 -27.12 -6.33
N LEU A 302 13.45 -26.40 -6.37
CA LEU A 302 12.69 -26.04 -5.16
C LEU A 302 11.59 -27.08 -4.89
N GLY A 303 11.99 -28.30 -4.64
CA GLY A 303 11.07 -29.41 -4.35
C GLY A 303 10.38 -29.35 -2.99
N ASP A 304 10.62 -28.33 -2.20
CA ASP A 304 9.98 -28.14 -0.93
C ASP A 304 9.66 -26.66 -0.63
N TYR A 305 8.63 -26.49 0.13
CA TYR A 305 8.02 -25.26 0.53
C TYR A 305 8.92 -24.32 1.36
N ARG A 306 9.85 -24.87 2.16
CA ARG A 306 10.80 -24.10 2.96
C ARG A 306 11.85 -23.44 2.09
N SER A 307 12.29 -24.12 1.05
CA SER A 307 13.22 -23.59 0.07
C SER A 307 12.63 -22.42 -0.71
N LEU A 308 11.32 -22.45 -0.97
CA LEU A 308 10.60 -21.34 -1.60
C LEU A 308 10.54 -20.12 -0.68
N MET A 309 10.27 -20.34 0.61
CA MET A 309 10.25 -19.26 1.62
C MET A 309 11.63 -18.62 1.74
N ASP A 310 12.67 -19.41 1.86
CA ASP A 310 14.04 -18.93 1.96
C ASP A 310 14.48 -18.17 0.71
N TYR A 311 14.09 -18.65 -0.46
CA TYR A 311 14.37 -17.99 -1.73
C TYR A 311 13.65 -16.65 -1.85
N ASN A 312 12.37 -16.62 -1.53
CA ASN A 312 11.59 -15.38 -1.60
C ASN A 312 12.00 -14.38 -0.53
N HIS A 313 12.23 -14.84 0.69
CA HIS A 313 12.78 -14.02 1.75
C HIS A 313 14.13 -13.42 1.33
N LYS A 314 15.04 -14.22 0.81
CA LYS A 314 16.35 -13.76 0.31
C LYS A 314 16.24 -12.84 -0.90
N LYS A 315 15.30 -13.08 -1.82
CA LYS A 315 15.15 -12.28 -3.05
C LYS A 315 14.35 -10.99 -2.83
N MET A 316 13.37 -11.02 -1.94
CA MET A 316 12.55 -9.84 -1.59
C MET A 316 13.22 -8.96 -0.54
N PHE A 317 14.03 -9.56 0.33
CA PHE A 317 14.78 -8.87 1.38
C PHE A 317 16.28 -8.77 1.09
N ASN A 318 16.73 -9.10 -0.13
CA ASN A 318 18.10 -8.80 -0.53
C ASN A 318 18.26 -7.28 -0.61
N HIS A 319 19.30 -6.79 0.02
CA HIS A 319 19.67 -5.37 0.16
C HIS A 319 19.71 -4.56 -1.15
N GLU A 320 19.73 -5.21 -2.31
CA GLU A 320 19.71 -4.55 -3.62
C GLU A 320 18.32 -4.08 -4.08
N LEU A 321 17.23 -4.64 -3.53
CA LEU A 321 15.85 -4.25 -3.88
C LEU A 321 15.18 -3.39 -2.80
N MET A 322 15.68 -3.48 -1.57
CA MET A 322 15.15 -2.78 -0.42
C MET A 322 16.30 -1.98 0.17
N GLY A 323 16.50 -0.77 -0.32
CA GLY A 323 17.53 0.13 0.19
C GLY A 323 17.52 0.22 1.72
N GLU A 324 18.66 0.53 2.32
CA GLU A 324 18.85 0.64 3.76
C GLU A 324 17.78 1.55 4.40
N GLY A 325 16.76 0.97 4.98
CA GLY A 325 15.74 1.68 5.75
C GLY A 325 14.31 1.54 5.22
N MET A 326 13.71 0.34 5.38
CA MET A 326 12.26 0.23 5.25
C MET A 326 11.57 0.90 6.44
N ILE A 327 10.78 1.91 6.15
CA ILE A 327 9.83 2.48 7.09
C ILE A 327 8.51 1.79 6.82
N TYR A 328 8.10 0.86 7.69
CA TYR A 328 6.74 0.35 7.68
C TYR A 328 5.84 1.38 8.33
N VAL A 329 4.99 1.99 7.53
CA VAL A 329 3.99 2.92 8.02
C VAL A 329 2.65 2.27 7.84
N ALA A 330 2.02 1.90 8.95
CA ALA A 330 0.64 1.47 8.95
C ALA A 330 -0.27 2.71 8.98
N ALA A 331 -1.16 2.79 8.03
CA ALA A 331 -2.17 3.86 7.96
C ALA A 331 -3.38 3.56 8.84
#